data_581089395675a75b26e32f6b8822149f
#
_entry.id   581089395675a75b26e32f6b8822149f
#
_cell.length_a   1.000
_cell.length_b   1.000
_cell.length_c   1.000
_cell.angle_alpha   90.00
_cell.angle_beta   90.00
_cell.angle_gamma   90.00
#
_symmetry.space_group_name_H-M   'P 1'
#
loop_
_entity.id
_entity.type
_entity.pdbx_description
1 polymer ?
#
loop_
_entity_poly.entity_id
_entity_poly.type
_entity_poly.pdbx_seq_one_letter_code
_entity_poly.pdbx_strand_id
1 'polypeptide(L)'
;MNTKQFLKNVKILANFLFRLLHKTKFIYLFLILVISLGISGWSIESSIIRIPIVGFHNIIDTQKTTDLPPNRPAFENDYTKQDLAIFLEYLFKNKYWLLSSQDLYVYFIEKSQPIPEKHLGQKPILISFDDGYKGVQTNALPVLKKLSSIYQENGKFVLFVNPQFLGVDMGKSFLPHVTCKDLRDGYQQGFYDVQSHGFTHKNLAELNGQDLELEISQSKLALRKCMGDLDKNKIVGAHIAYPYGASDIEVEKILPKYHLTGFLYNDRFLRLKRLRNNYRISRITTDRNTSPTDLIWMAEKASTLKKKTLSKAVSAFVQFDFF
;
A
#
# COMPACT_ATOMS: atom_id res chain seq x y z
N MET A 1 -61.99 -0.88 -54.11
CA MET A 1 -61.47 -0.83 -52.69
C MET A 1 -62.09 0.39 -52.03
N ASN A 2 -62.88 0.19 -50.99
CA ASN A 2 -63.74 1.25 -50.39
C ASN A 2 -62.82 2.27 -49.67
N THR A 3 -62.97 3.56 -49.97
CA THR A 3 -62.11 4.66 -49.47
C THR A 3 -62.04 4.67 -47.93
N LYS A 4 -63.06 4.24 -47.24
CA LYS A 4 -63.09 4.12 -45.74
C LYS A 4 -62.17 3.03 -45.24
N GLN A 5 -62.04 1.92 -45.96
CA GLN A 5 -61.09 0.80 -45.61
C GLN A 5 -59.63 1.19 -45.83
N PHE A 6 -59.34 1.95 -46.89
CA PHE A 6 -58.02 2.48 -47.18
C PHE A 6 -57.55 3.44 -46.08
N LEU A 7 -58.38 4.40 -45.68
CA LEU A 7 -58.05 5.34 -44.59
C LEU A 7 -57.86 4.66 -43.22
N LYS A 8 -58.61 3.60 -42.95
CA LYS A 8 -58.43 2.81 -41.71
C LYS A 8 -57.08 2.08 -41.70
N ASN A 9 -56.67 1.51 -42.81
CA ASN A 9 -55.38 0.82 -42.94
C ASN A 9 -54.20 1.79 -42.82
N VAL A 10 -54.29 2.99 -43.43
CA VAL A 10 -53.26 4.04 -43.31
C VAL A 10 -53.11 4.50 -41.85
N LYS A 11 -54.23 4.65 -41.09
CA LYS A 11 -54.19 5.03 -39.69
C LYS A 11 -53.56 3.97 -38.78
N ILE A 12 -53.81 2.69 -39.06
CA ILE A 12 -53.20 1.57 -38.35
C ILE A 12 -51.68 1.53 -38.61
N LEU A 13 -51.24 1.70 -39.85
CA LEU A 13 -49.85 1.75 -40.20
C LEU A 13 -49.11 2.93 -39.60
N ALA A 14 -49.72 4.12 -39.61
CA ALA A 14 -49.15 5.32 -38.96
C ALA A 14 -48.97 5.13 -37.45
N ASN A 15 -49.98 4.56 -36.77
CA ASN A 15 -49.89 4.27 -35.33
C ASN A 15 -48.83 3.20 -35.01
N PHE A 16 -48.67 2.20 -35.88
CA PHE A 16 -47.62 1.18 -35.74
C PHE A 16 -46.23 1.79 -35.90
N LEU A 17 -46.02 2.59 -36.95
CA LEU A 17 -44.74 3.30 -37.16
C LEU A 17 -44.42 4.28 -36.04
N PHE A 18 -45.41 5.01 -35.55
CA PHE A 18 -45.24 5.92 -34.40
C PHE A 18 -44.82 5.17 -33.13
N ARG A 19 -45.43 4.03 -32.83
CA ARG A 19 -45.04 3.17 -31.70
C ARG A 19 -43.64 2.58 -31.87
N LEU A 20 -43.25 2.21 -33.07
CA LEU A 20 -41.95 1.68 -33.38
C LEU A 20 -40.84 2.75 -33.19
N LEU A 21 -41.09 3.98 -33.67
CA LEU A 21 -40.23 5.13 -33.52
C LEU A 21 -40.02 5.53 -32.04
N HIS A 22 -41.10 5.46 -31.23
CA HIS A 22 -41.01 5.73 -29.80
C HIS A 22 -40.19 4.65 -29.06
N LYS A 23 -40.39 3.37 -29.42
CA LYS A 23 -39.61 2.27 -28.85
C LYS A 23 -38.13 2.38 -29.20
N THR A 24 -37.80 2.69 -30.45
CA THR A 24 -36.38 2.86 -30.87
C THR A 24 -35.75 4.07 -30.19
N LYS A 25 -36.42 5.22 -30.11
CA LYS A 25 -35.93 6.38 -29.37
C LYS A 25 -35.69 6.07 -27.89
N PHE A 26 -36.55 5.32 -27.23
CA PHE A 26 -36.40 4.90 -25.87
C PHE A 26 -35.18 3.98 -25.69
N ILE A 27 -34.97 3.03 -26.61
CA ILE A 27 -33.80 2.16 -26.62
C ILE A 27 -32.51 2.96 -26.77
N TYR A 28 -32.46 3.93 -27.70
CA TYR A 28 -31.30 4.80 -27.87
C TYR A 28 -31.00 5.65 -26.64
N LEU A 29 -32.01 6.23 -26.01
CA LEU A 29 -31.88 6.99 -24.78
C LEU A 29 -31.36 6.12 -23.62
N PHE A 30 -31.88 4.91 -23.51
CA PHE A 30 -31.40 3.93 -22.52
C PHE A 30 -29.95 3.55 -22.74
N LEU A 31 -29.54 3.25 -24.00
CA LEU A 31 -28.15 2.95 -24.35
C LEU A 31 -27.22 4.13 -24.06
N ILE A 32 -27.61 5.36 -24.40
CA ILE A 32 -26.83 6.56 -24.08
C ILE A 32 -26.67 6.69 -22.57
N LEU A 33 -27.74 6.46 -21.79
CA LEU A 33 -27.67 6.49 -20.34
C LEU A 33 -26.70 5.44 -19.77
N VAL A 34 -26.77 4.20 -20.25
CA VAL A 34 -25.88 3.11 -19.84
C VAL A 34 -24.42 3.42 -20.20
N ILE A 35 -24.19 3.91 -21.41
CA ILE A 35 -22.84 4.31 -21.87
C ILE A 35 -22.33 5.48 -21.02
N SER A 36 -23.14 6.50 -20.76
CA SER A 36 -22.76 7.66 -19.96
C SER A 36 -22.45 7.28 -18.50
N LEU A 37 -23.26 6.38 -17.91
CA LEU A 37 -23.00 5.82 -16.58
C LEU A 37 -21.71 4.98 -16.54
N GLY A 38 -21.48 4.19 -17.60
CA GLY A 38 -20.25 3.40 -17.76
C GLY A 38 -19.02 4.31 -17.87
N ILE A 39 -19.05 5.33 -18.70
CA ILE A 39 -17.96 6.30 -18.87
C ILE A 39 -17.74 7.08 -17.56
N SER A 40 -18.79 7.50 -16.89
CA SER A 40 -18.70 8.22 -15.61
C SER A 40 -18.09 7.32 -14.52
N GLY A 41 -18.53 6.06 -14.43
CA GLY A 41 -17.97 5.07 -13.51
C GLY A 41 -16.49 4.80 -13.78
N TRP A 42 -16.10 4.62 -15.04
CA TRP A 42 -14.70 4.43 -15.44
C TRP A 42 -13.84 5.67 -15.16
N SER A 43 -14.34 6.87 -15.44
CA SER A 43 -13.66 8.13 -15.14
C SER A 43 -13.42 8.33 -13.64
N ILE A 44 -14.40 7.98 -12.80
CA ILE A 44 -14.26 8.04 -11.34
C ILE A 44 -13.21 7.04 -10.86
N GLU A 45 -13.23 5.80 -11.31
CA GLU A 45 -12.26 4.76 -10.90
C GLU A 45 -10.84 5.11 -11.37
N SER A 46 -10.67 5.64 -12.59
CA SER A 46 -9.38 6.07 -13.11
C SER A 46 -8.78 7.27 -12.37
N SER A 47 -9.60 8.04 -11.65
CA SER A 47 -9.17 9.19 -10.84
C SER A 47 -8.73 8.80 -9.41
N ILE A 48 -8.87 7.53 -9.02
CA ILE A 48 -8.48 7.04 -7.69
C ILE A 48 -7.00 6.70 -7.70
N ILE A 49 -6.21 7.40 -6.87
CA ILE A 49 -4.80 7.05 -6.68
C ILE A 49 -4.74 5.70 -5.96
N ARG A 50 -4.04 4.74 -6.60
CA ARG A 50 -3.74 3.42 -6.06
C ARG A 50 -2.27 3.35 -5.69
N ILE A 51 -2.00 2.83 -4.51
CA ILE A 51 -0.65 2.59 -4.01
C ILE A 51 -0.57 1.13 -3.59
N PRO A 52 0.19 0.28 -4.30
CA PRO A 52 0.52 -1.06 -3.83
C PRO A 52 1.36 -0.94 -2.56
N ILE A 53 1.00 -1.70 -1.54
CA ILE A 53 1.80 -1.89 -0.34
C ILE A 53 2.03 -3.38 -0.22
N VAL A 54 3.26 -3.81 -0.50
CA VAL A 54 3.64 -5.22 -0.56
C VAL A 54 4.36 -5.58 0.72
N GLY A 55 3.87 -6.60 1.39
CA GLY A 55 4.41 -7.06 2.66
C GLY A 55 5.08 -8.40 2.55
N PHE A 56 6.32 -8.46 2.99
CA PHE A 56 7.16 -9.64 3.13
C PHE A 56 7.38 -9.95 4.61
N HIS A 57 7.98 -11.12 4.90
CA HIS A 57 8.44 -11.47 6.23
C HIS A 57 9.95 -11.75 6.19
N ASN A 58 10.35 -12.99 5.95
CA ASN A 58 11.76 -13.37 5.92
C ASN A 58 12.30 -13.49 4.49
N ILE A 59 13.55 -13.10 4.28
CA ILE A 59 14.26 -13.26 3.01
C ILE A 59 15.36 -14.27 3.15
N ILE A 60 15.29 -15.34 2.35
CA ILE A 60 16.28 -16.41 2.30
C ILE A 60 17.15 -16.28 1.07
N ASP A 61 18.41 -16.70 1.17
CA ASP A 61 19.30 -16.85 0.03
C ASP A 61 19.41 -18.34 -0.33
N THR A 62 18.79 -18.72 -1.45
CA THR A 62 18.77 -20.13 -1.90
C THR A 62 20.18 -20.67 -2.26
N GLN A 63 21.18 -19.81 -2.34
CA GLN A 63 22.58 -20.21 -2.53
C GLN A 63 23.31 -20.49 -1.19
N LYS A 64 22.66 -20.20 -0.05
CA LYS A 64 23.21 -20.46 1.28
C LYS A 64 22.54 -21.67 1.91
N THR A 65 23.31 -22.73 2.17
CA THR A 65 22.78 -23.94 2.83
C THR A 65 22.22 -23.65 4.22
N THR A 66 22.73 -22.63 4.92
CA THR A 66 22.23 -22.20 6.24
C THR A 66 20.81 -21.68 6.21
N ASP A 67 20.38 -21.16 5.07
CA ASP A 67 19.04 -20.58 4.89
C ASP A 67 18.00 -21.64 4.45
N LEU A 68 18.40 -22.89 4.26
CA LEU A 68 17.59 -23.97 3.71
C LEU A 68 17.51 -25.19 4.63
N PRO A 69 16.47 -26.03 4.53
CA PRO A 69 16.43 -27.33 5.17
C PRO A 69 17.61 -28.22 4.71
N PRO A 70 18.17 -29.10 5.57
CA PRO A 70 17.77 -29.37 6.95
C PRO A 70 18.36 -28.42 8.00
N ASN A 71 19.15 -27.41 7.60
CA ASN A 71 19.83 -26.52 8.54
C ASN A 71 18.86 -25.62 9.30
N ARG A 72 17.72 -25.33 8.70
CA ARG A 72 16.59 -24.66 9.32
C ARG A 72 15.24 -25.19 8.75
N PRO A 73 14.12 -25.06 9.49
CA PRO A 73 12.80 -25.38 8.92
C PRO A 73 12.45 -24.42 7.79
N ALA A 74 11.67 -24.89 6.81
CA ALA A 74 11.03 -24.01 5.81
C ALA A 74 9.86 -23.29 6.45
N PHE A 75 9.75 -21.99 6.18
CA PHE A 75 8.61 -21.18 6.56
C PHE A 75 7.77 -20.84 5.33
N GLU A 76 6.46 -20.79 5.50
CA GLU A 76 5.53 -20.44 4.41
C GLU A 76 5.80 -19.02 3.89
N ASN A 77 6.10 -18.10 4.79
CA ASN A 77 6.35 -16.70 4.47
C ASN A 77 7.83 -16.39 4.12
N ASP A 78 8.66 -17.42 3.84
CA ASP A 78 9.97 -17.20 3.26
C ASP A 78 9.85 -16.72 1.81
N TYR A 79 10.59 -15.67 1.47
CA TYR A 79 10.71 -15.21 0.10
C TYR A 79 12.19 -15.24 -0.33
N THR A 80 12.47 -15.52 -1.61
CA THR A 80 13.86 -15.66 -2.03
C THR A 80 14.52 -14.31 -2.32
N LYS A 81 15.80 -14.18 -1.97
CA LYS A 81 16.62 -13.03 -2.31
C LYS A 81 16.69 -12.81 -3.82
N GLN A 82 16.73 -13.92 -4.58
CA GLN A 82 16.82 -13.89 -6.03
C GLN A 82 15.57 -13.28 -6.67
N ASP A 83 14.39 -13.72 -6.23
CA ASP A 83 13.12 -13.19 -6.72
C ASP A 83 12.89 -11.74 -6.25
N LEU A 84 13.25 -11.44 -5.01
CA LEU A 84 13.23 -10.05 -4.51
C LEU A 84 14.12 -9.14 -5.36
N ALA A 85 15.32 -9.62 -5.76
CA ALA A 85 16.23 -8.83 -6.59
C ALA A 85 15.63 -8.53 -7.97
N ILE A 86 14.98 -9.49 -8.62
CA ILE A 86 14.28 -9.30 -9.90
C ILE A 86 13.19 -8.23 -9.75
N PHE A 87 12.37 -8.34 -8.71
CA PHE A 87 11.30 -7.38 -8.44
C PHE A 87 11.82 -5.97 -8.16
N LEU A 88 12.80 -5.83 -7.27
CA LEU A 88 13.38 -4.53 -6.94
C LEU A 88 14.08 -3.90 -8.15
N GLU A 89 14.82 -4.68 -8.95
CA GLU A 89 15.45 -4.17 -10.17
C GLU A 89 14.41 -3.60 -11.15
N TYR A 90 13.28 -4.29 -11.33
CA TYR A 90 12.16 -3.76 -12.11
C TYR A 90 11.68 -2.40 -11.58
N LEU A 91 11.52 -2.25 -10.26
CA LEU A 91 11.07 -1.00 -9.66
C LEU A 91 12.07 0.15 -9.90
N PHE A 92 13.36 -0.10 -9.68
CA PHE A 92 14.41 0.89 -9.91
C PHE A 92 14.52 1.29 -11.38
N LYS A 93 14.58 0.30 -12.28
CA LYS A 93 14.64 0.52 -13.74
C LYS A 93 13.45 1.37 -14.25
N ASN A 94 12.28 1.18 -13.69
CA ASN A 94 11.06 1.91 -14.05
C ASN A 94 10.79 3.13 -13.15
N LYS A 95 11.79 3.56 -12.36
CA LYS A 95 11.76 4.78 -11.53
C LYS A 95 10.55 4.87 -10.60
N TYR A 96 10.23 3.77 -9.91
CA TYR A 96 9.22 3.81 -8.87
C TYR A 96 9.71 4.60 -7.66
N TRP A 97 8.81 5.31 -7.01
CA TRP A 97 9.08 5.92 -5.72
C TRP A 97 8.79 4.93 -4.59
N LEU A 98 9.84 4.39 -3.96
CA LEU A 98 9.73 3.52 -2.79
C LEU A 98 9.46 4.38 -1.56
N LEU A 99 8.22 4.35 -1.08
CA LEU A 99 7.74 5.16 0.03
C LEU A 99 8.22 4.62 1.38
N SER A 100 8.56 5.52 2.30
CA SER A 100 8.45 5.24 3.73
C SER A 100 6.99 5.31 4.21
N SER A 101 6.71 4.82 5.42
CA SER A 101 5.40 4.98 6.05
C SER A 101 5.07 6.46 6.30
N GLN A 102 6.08 7.26 6.62
CA GLN A 102 5.94 8.69 6.80
C GLN A 102 5.66 9.42 5.48
N ASP A 103 6.29 9.03 4.35
CA ASP A 103 5.96 9.57 3.02
C ASP A 103 4.49 9.27 2.67
N LEU A 104 4.05 8.03 2.91
CA LEU A 104 2.66 7.64 2.69
C LEU A 104 1.71 8.51 3.52
N TYR A 105 2.04 8.73 4.80
CA TYR A 105 1.21 9.54 5.69
C TYR A 105 1.15 10.99 5.25
N VAL A 106 2.29 11.64 5.12
CA VAL A 106 2.41 13.09 4.87
C VAL A 106 1.84 13.49 3.51
N TYR A 107 2.18 12.75 2.46
CA TYR A 107 1.84 13.15 1.09
C TYR A 107 0.50 12.59 0.58
N PHE A 108 0.05 11.44 1.12
CA PHE A 108 -1.10 10.75 0.54
C PHE A 108 -2.29 10.63 1.49
N ILE A 109 -2.07 10.45 2.79
CA ILE A 109 -3.14 10.27 3.78
C ILE A 109 -3.53 11.62 4.36
N GLU A 110 -2.63 12.25 5.12
CA GLU A 110 -2.83 13.55 5.76
C GLU A 110 -2.86 14.68 4.72
N LYS A 111 -2.00 14.56 3.69
CA LYS A 111 -1.80 15.58 2.62
C LYS A 111 -1.39 16.94 3.18
N SER A 112 -0.65 16.92 4.28
CA SER A 112 -0.12 18.12 4.93
C SER A 112 0.97 18.82 4.10
N GLN A 113 1.57 18.11 3.15
CA GLN A 113 2.56 18.63 2.22
C GLN A 113 2.23 18.22 0.77
N PRO A 114 2.62 19.05 -0.21
CA PRO A 114 2.53 18.68 -1.63
C PRO A 114 3.54 17.57 -1.96
N ILE A 115 3.20 16.73 -2.94
CA ILE A 115 4.13 15.73 -3.47
C ILE A 115 5.36 16.45 -4.03
N PRO A 116 6.60 16.06 -3.62
CA PRO A 116 7.82 16.67 -4.12
C PRO A 116 7.93 16.59 -5.65
N GLU A 117 8.38 17.66 -6.31
CA GLU A 117 8.42 17.72 -7.77
C GLU A 117 9.23 16.60 -8.42
N LYS A 118 10.33 16.18 -7.79
CA LYS A 118 11.16 15.05 -8.26
C LYS A 118 10.42 13.74 -8.38
N HIS A 119 9.29 13.56 -7.69
CA HIS A 119 8.46 12.36 -7.73
C HIS A 119 7.26 12.45 -8.68
N LEU A 120 7.05 13.60 -9.33
CA LEU A 120 6.03 13.74 -10.36
C LEU A 120 6.40 12.89 -11.59
N GLY A 121 5.46 12.13 -12.09
CA GLY A 121 5.67 11.15 -13.16
C GLY A 121 6.02 9.74 -12.66
N GLN A 122 6.46 9.59 -11.41
CA GLN A 122 6.73 8.30 -10.81
C GLN A 122 5.45 7.58 -10.36
N LYS A 123 5.56 6.29 -10.11
CA LYS A 123 4.54 5.46 -9.48
C LYS A 123 4.95 5.15 -8.03
N PRO A 124 4.13 5.47 -7.02
CA PRO A 124 4.46 5.16 -5.63
C PRO A 124 4.20 3.70 -5.31
N ILE A 125 5.09 3.10 -4.53
CA ILE A 125 4.95 1.76 -3.95
C ILE A 125 5.59 1.73 -2.57
N LEU A 126 5.06 0.94 -1.65
CA LEU A 126 5.67 0.72 -0.34
C LEU A 126 6.03 -0.75 -0.19
N ILE A 127 7.27 -1.03 0.22
CA ILE A 127 7.77 -2.37 0.50
C ILE A 127 7.96 -2.50 2.00
N SER A 128 7.25 -3.43 2.62
CA SER A 128 7.33 -3.67 4.07
C SER A 128 7.80 -5.08 4.40
N PHE A 129 8.41 -5.22 5.57
CA PHE A 129 8.82 -6.48 6.15
C PHE A 129 8.32 -6.55 7.58
N ASP A 130 7.62 -7.63 7.92
CA ASP A 130 7.05 -7.83 9.24
C ASP A 130 7.98 -8.71 10.11
N ASP A 131 7.72 -8.78 11.41
CA ASP A 131 8.38 -9.57 12.46
C ASP A 131 9.82 -9.14 12.80
N GLY A 132 10.56 -8.54 11.86
CA GLY A 132 11.94 -8.16 12.10
C GLY A 132 12.93 -9.32 11.96
N TYR A 133 12.69 -10.28 11.07
CA TYR A 133 13.63 -11.38 10.80
C TYR A 133 14.96 -10.89 10.24
N LYS A 134 16.04 -11.59 10.63
CA LYS A 134 17.43 -11.25 10.26
C LYS A 134 17.69 -11.31 8.76
N GLY A 135 16.93 -12.12 8.01
CA GLY A 135 17.05 -12.22 6.56
C GLY A 135 16.86 -10.89 5.82
N VAL A 136 16.11 -9.95 6.40
CA VAL A 136 16.00 -8.59 5.84
C VAL A 136 17.36 -7.88 5.84
N GLN A 137 18.10 -7.98 6.95
CA GLN A 137 19.45 -7.39 7.08
C GLN A 137 20.49 -8.09 6.21
N THR A 138 20.47 -9.44 6.21
CA THR A 138 21.54 -10.24 5.59
C THR A 138 21.35 -10.49 4.11
N ASN A 139 20.11 -10.50 3.63
CA ASN A 139 19.78 -10.88 2.27
C ASN A 139 19.08 -9.76 1.48
N ALA A 140 18.09 -9.06 2.05
CA ALA A 140 17.34 -8.02 1.33
C ALA A 140 18.12 -6.69 1.25
N LEU A 141 18.68 -6.20 2.35
CA LEU A 141 19.38 -4.91 2.39
C LEU A 141 20.56 -4.82 1.41
N PRO A 142 21.41 -5.86 1.24
CA PRO A 142 22.50 -5.82 0.24
C PRO A 142 21.96 -5.62 -1.20
N VAL A 143 20.81 -6.22 -1.54
CA VAL A 143 20.17 -6.02 -2.84
C VAL A 143 19.74 -4.57 -3.00
N LEU A 144 19.03 -4.02 -2.02
CA LEU A 144 18.58 -2.64 -2.04
C LEU A 144 19.75 -1.64 -2.21
N LYS A 145 20.82 -1.81 -1.42
CA LYS A 145 22.02 -0.98 -1.50
C LYS A 145 22.68 -1.03 -2.88
N LYS A 146 22.84 -2.24 -3.44
CA LYS A 146 23.41 -2.44 -4.78
C LYS A 146 22.58 -1.70 -5.84
N LEU A 147 21.26 -1.86 -5.83
CA LEU A 147 20.37 -1.22 -6.82
C LEU A 147 20.33 0.30 -6.62
N SER A 148 20.27 0.79 -5.38
CA SER A 148 20.33 2.23 -5.10
C SER A 148 21.61 2.87 -5.64
N SER A 149 22.75 2.18 -5.54
CA SER A 149 24.01 2.64 -6.10
C SER A 149 24.03 2.62 -7.63
N ILE A 150 23.51 1.56 -8.26
CA ILE A 150 23.48 1.42 -9.73
C ILE A 150 22.59 2.48 -10.37
N TYR A 151 21.40 2.68 -9.82
CA TYR A 151 20.39 3.57 -10.40
C TYR A 151 20.43 5.00 -9.86
N GLN A 152 21.33 5.30 -8.90
CA GLN A 152 21.45 6.60 -8.22
C GLN A 152 20.11 7.09 -7.63
N GLU A 153 19.29 6.15 -7.13
CA GLU A 153 17.98 6.39 -6.53
C GLU A 153 17.93 5.81 -5.12
N ASN A 154 17.31 6.53 -4.20
CA ASN A 154 17.19 6.06 -2.83
C ASN A 154 15.93 5.18 -2.68
N GLY A 155 16.13 3.91 -2.36
CA GLY A 155 15.06 3.00 -1.94
C GLY A 155 14.99 2.89 -0.42
N LYS A 156 13.81 2.60 0.10
CA LYS A 156 13.60 2.41 1.54
C LYS A 156 12.69 1.22 1.80
N PHE A 157 13.01 0.42 2.82
CA PHE A 157 12.15 -0.63 3.36
C PHE A 157 11.49 -0.16 4.65
N VAL A 158 10.20 -0.43 4.80
CA VAL A 158 9.48 -0.25 6.05
C VAL A 158 9.56 -1.54 6.84
N LEU A 159 10.15 -1.50 8.03
CA LEU A 159 10.28 -2.66 8.92
C LEU A 159 9.28 -2.53 10.07
N PHE A 160 8.29 -3.41 10.10
CA PHE A 160 7.38 -3.55 11.24
C PHE A 160 7.95 -4.61 12.19
N VAL A 161 8.45 -4.17 13.34
CA VAL A 161 9.30 -4.97 14.23
C VAL A 161 8.62 -5.24 15.56
N ASN A 162 8.79 -6.46 16.07
CA ASN A 162 8.43 -6.83 17.45
C ASN A 162 9.63 -6.67 18.35
N PRO A 163 9.71 -5.64 19.20
CA PRO A 163 10.91 -5.37 19.99
C PRO A 163 11.30 -6.46 20.99
N GLN A 164 10.36 -7.28 21.43
CA GLN A 164 10.63 -8.43 22.29
C GLN A 164 11.66 -9.39 21.69
N PHE A 165 11.70 -9.50 20.36
CA PHE A 165 12.57 -10.46 19.66
C PHE A 165 13.88 -9.84 19.14
N LEU A 166 14.16 -8.56 19.39
CA LEU A 166 15.40 -7.92 18.93
C LEU A 166 16.64 -8.65 19.45
N GLY A 167 17.45 -9.15 18.49
CA GLY A 167 18.67 -9.89 18.77
C GLY A 167 18.46 -11.31 19.27
N VAL A 168 17.23 -11.81 19.27
CA VAL A 168 16.92 -13.19 19.65
C VAL A 168 17.36 -14.13 18.53
N ASP A 169 18.16 -15.13 18.90
CA ASP A 169 18.57 -16.27 18.08
C ASP A 169 18.51 -17.52 18.95
N MET A 170 17.47 -18.33 18.78
CA MET A 170 17.26 -19.58 19.54
C MET A 170 17.64 -20.81 18.72
N GLY A 171 18.53 -20.67 17.73
CA GLY A 171 19.00 -21.76 16.89
C GLY A 171 17.97 -22.23 15.87
N LYS A 172 17.99 -23.55 15.56
CA LYS A 172 17.22 -24.10 14.42
C LYS A 172 15.70 -23.98 14.53
N SER A 173 15.16 -23.86 15.73
CA SER A 173 13.72 -23.88 15.98
C SER A 173 13.05 -22.49 15.86
N PHE A 174 13.83 -21.44 15.80
CA PHE A 174 13.33 -20.05 15.76
C PHE A 174 14.19 -19.23 14.84
N LEU A 175 13.60 -18.49 13.92
CA LEU A 175 14.37 -17.66 13.00
C LEU A 175 15.07 -16.52 13.74
N PRO A 176 16.34 -16.24 13.44
CA PRO A 176 17.06 -15.12 14.06
C PRO A 176 16.43 -13.79 13.66
N HIS A 177 16.41 -12.85 14.60
CA HIS A 177 15.86 -11.51 14.41
C HIS A 177 16.96 -10.46 14.33
N VAL A 178 16.66 -9.33 13.73
CA VAL A 178 17.53 -8.17 13.66
C VAL A 178 17.85 -7.68 15.07
N THR A 179 19.07 -7.18 15.25
CA THR A 179 19.50 -6.52 16.48
C THR A 179 19.14 -5.04 16.44
N CYS A 180 19.16 -4.39 17.59
CA CYS A 180 19.06 -2.94 17.66
C CYS A 180 20.16 -2.25 16.83
N LYS A 181 21.38 -2.82 16.79
CA LYS A 181 22.47 -2.33 15.94
C LYS A 181 22.11 -2.40 14.45
N ASP A 182 21.53 -3.51 13.99
CA ASP A 182 21.11 -3.65 12.59
C ASP A 182 20.07 -2.58 12.18
N LEU A 183 19.08 -2.35 13.05
CA LEU A 183 18.07 -1.31 12.82
C LEU A 183 18.70 0.08 12.75
N ARG A 184 19.59 0.42 13.69
CA ARG A 184 20.30 1.71 13.72
C ARG A 184 21.15 1.90 12.47
N ASP A 185 21.93 0.88 12.08
CA ASP A 185 22.80 0.93 10.89
C ASP A 185 21.98 1.16 9.61
N GLY A 186 20.90 0.43 9.42
CA GLY A 186 20.03 0.58 8.25
C GLY A 186 19.28 1.92 8.22
N TYR A 187 18.81 2.40 9.37
CA TYR A 187 18.13 3.69 9.53
C TYR A 187 19.08 4.87 9.25
N GLN A 188 20.29 4.86 9.86
CA GLN A 188 21.28 5.92 9.67
C GLN A 188 21.73 6.03 8.22
N GLN A 189 21.81 4.90 7.51
CA GLN A 189 22.13 4.87 6.08
C GLN A 189 20.92 5.26 5.19
N GLY A 190 19.75 5.48 5.76
CA GLY A 190 18.54 5.89 5.04
C GLY A 190 17.75 4.78 4.37
N PHE A 191 18.12 3.49 4.57
CA PHE A 191 17.46 2.35 3.95
C PHE A 191 16.28 1.77 4.75
N TYR A 192 16.21 2.05 6.05
CA TYR A 192 15.13 1.55 6.90
C TYR A 192 14.23 2.65 7.41
N ASP A 193 12.95 2.34 7.46
CA ASP A 193 11.91 3.03 8.18
C ASP A 193 11.38 2.05 9.23
N VAL A 194 11.66 2.30 10.52
CA VAL A 194 11.45 1.35 11.62
C VAL A 194 10.13 1.63 12.32
N GLN A 195 9.19 0.69 12.24
CA GLN A 195 7.84 0.82 12.71
C GLN A 195 7.42 -0.35 13.61
N SER A 196 6.27 -0.22 14.26
CA SER A 196 5.76 -1.18 15.26
C SER A 196 5.03 -2.36 14.61
N HIS A 197 5.26 -3.58 15.16
CA HIS A 197 4.44 -4.77 14.89
C HIS A 197 3.86 -5.37 16.20
N GLY A 198 3.46 -4.51 17.15
CA GLY A 198 3.21 -4.94 18.51
C GLY A 198 4.50 -5.23 19.27
N PHE A 199 4.41 -5.47 20.58
CA PHE A 199 5.60 -5.73 21.39
C PHE A 199 6.03 -7.20 21.33
N THR A 200 5.09 -8.15 21.49
CA THR A 200 5.32 -9.59 21.59
C THR A 200 4.66 -10.40 20.47
N HIS A 201 4.18 -9.75 19.41
CA HIS A 201 3.45 -10.38 18.30
C HIS A 201 2.12 -11.04 18.72
N LYS A 202 1.44 -10.53 19.74
CA LYS A 202 0.09 -11.01 20.10
C LYS A 202 -0.95 -10.48 19.12
N ASN A 203 -1.99 -11.29 18.86
CA ASN A 203 -3.17 -10.82 18.12
C ASN A 203 -3.86 -9.70 18.90
N LEU A 204 -3.78 -8.47 18.42
CA LEU A 204 -4.31 -7.30 19.14
C LEU A 204 -5.83 -7.37 19.32
N ALA A 205 -6.56 -7.99 18.39
CA ALA A 205 -8.01 -8.16 18.47
C ALA A 205 -8.46 -9.18 19.53
N GLU A 206 -7.53 -9.97 20.08
CA GLU A 206 -7.79 -10.91 21.20
C GLU A 206 -7.43 -10.34 22.55
N LEU A 207 -6.81 -9.14 22.59
CA LEU A 207 -6.44 -8.45 23.81
C LEU A 207 -7.49 -7.40 24.17
N ASN A 208 -7.57 -7.07 25.44
CA ASN A 208 -8.45 -6.02 25.94
C ASN A 208 -7.79 -5.17 27.03
N GLY A 209 -8.37 -3.99 27.30
CA GLY A 209 -7.98 -3.12 28.39
C GLY A 209 -6.48 -2.82 28.43
N GLN A 210 -5.88 -3.06 29.61
CA GLN A 210 -4.49 -2.75 29.88
C GLN A 210 -3.51 -3.59 29.04
N ASP A 211 -3.81 -4.86 28.78
CA ASP A 211 -2.92 -5.75 28.01
C ASP A 211 -2.79 -5.27 26.57
N LEU A 212 -3.89 -4.86 25.94
CA LEU A 212 -3.88 -4.26 24.61
C LEU A 212 -3.07 -2.96 24.58
N GLU A 213 -3.31 -2.07 25.55
CA GLU A 213 -2.59 -0.80 25.62
C GLU A 213 -1.09 -0.97 25.88
N LEU A 214 -0.70 -1.95 26.69
CA LEU A 214 0.71 -2.30 26.93
C LEU A 214 1.37 -2.85 25.66
N GLU A 215 0.74 -3.78 24.95
CA GLU A 215 1.27 -4.39 23.73
C GLU A 215 1.56 -3.32 22.66
N ILE A 216 0.67 -2.33 22.52
CA ILE A 216 0.80 -1.22 21.58
C ILE A 216 1.88 -0.22 22.05
N SER A 217 1.78 0.26 23.28
CA SER A 217 2.62 1.35 23.79
C SER A 217 4.07 0.93 24.02
N GLN A 218 4.30 -0.27 24.59
CA GLN A 218 5.64 -0.78 24.87
C GLN A 218 6.43 -1.03 23.60
N SER A 219 5.78 -1.46 22.52
CA SER A 219 6.45 -1.62 21.22
C SER A 219 7.08 -0.29 20.77
N LYS A 220 6.29 0.78 20.73
CA LYS A 220 6.77 2.11 20.33
C LYS A 220 7.91 2.61 21.23
N LEU A 221 7.75 2.47 22.54
CA LEU A 221 8.75 2.92 23.51
C LEU A 221 10.08 2.16 23.35
N ALA A 222 10.02 0.84 23.18
CA ALA A 222 11.20 0.01 23.01
C ALA A 222 11.95 0.32 21.69
N LEU A 223 11.22 0.50 20.58
CA LEU A 223 11.82 0.90 19.31
C LEU A 223 12.49 2.27 19.40
N ARG A 224 11.85 3.26 20.00
CA ARG A 224 12.44 4.59 20.22
C ARG A 224 13.67 4.54 21.13
N LYS A 225 13.64 3.73 22.19
CA LYS A 225 14.81 3.50 23.04
C LYS A 225 15.97 2.88 22.23
N CYS A 226 15.67 1.90 21.39
CA CYS A 226 16.65 1.28 20.49
C CYS A 226 17.28 2.31 19.55
N MET A 227 16.46 3.17 18.94
CA MET A 227 16.93 4.17 17.96
C MET A 227 17.62 5.38 18.60
N GLY A 228 17.23 5.74 19.84
CA GLY A 228 17.87 6.78 20.63
C GLY A 228 17.99 8.13 19.89
N ASP A 229 19.23 8.58 19.76
CA ASP A 229 19.61 9.86 19.14
C ASP A 229 19.33 9.95 17.62
N LEU A 230 19.11 8.83 16.96
CA LEU A 230 18.81 8.80 15.53
C LEU A 230 17.38 9.24 15.20
N ASP A 231 16.42 9.03 16.12
CA ASP A 231 14.99 9.36 15.91
C ASP A 231 14.66 10.81 16.31
N LYS A 232 15.38 11.78 15.73
CA LYS A 232 15.20 13.23 16.04
C LYS A 232 13.77 13.70 15.77
N ASN A 233 13.12 13.17 14.75
CA ASN A 233 11.78 13.58 14.32
C ASN A 233 10.67 12.77 14.98
N LYS A 234 10.99 11.83 15.86
CA LYS A 234 10.05 10.95 16.58
C LYS A 234 9.11 10.18 15.65
N ILE A 235 9.62 9.73 14.50
CA ILE A 235 8.86 8.97 13.49
C ILE A 235 9.00 7.44 13.66
N VAL A 236 9.97 6.98 14.44
CA VAL A 236 10.12 5.55 14.76
C VAL A 236 8.94 5.08 15.60
N GLY A 237 8.34 3.96 15.19
CA GLY A 237 7.13 3.44 15.81
C GLY A 237 5.93 4.38 15.73
N ALA A 238 5.91 5.33 14.76
CA ALA A 238 4.75 6.20 14.56
C ALA A 238 3.60 5.49 13.83
N HIS A 239 3.89 4.38 13.19
CA HIS A 239 2.95 3.56 12.45
C HIS A 239 2.99 2.12 12.98
N ILE A 240 1.88 1.36 12.81
CA ILE A 240 1.80 -0.02 13.27
C ILE A 240 1.25 -0.93 12.16
N ALA A 241 1.84 -2.11 11.98
CA ALA A 241 1.17 -3.21 11.29
C ALA A 241 0.60 -4.17 12.34
N TYR A 242 -0.59 -4.68 12.07
CA TYR A 242 -1.25 -5.60 12.99
C TYR A 242 -0.67 -7.00 12.85
N PRO A 243 -0.21 -7.63 13.96
CA PRO A 243 0.06 -9.06 13.97
C PRO A 243 -1.13 -9.84 13.40
N TYR A 244 -0.87 -10.82 12.53
CA TYR A 244 -1.89 -11.61 11.82
C TYR A 244 -2.83 -10.77 10.91
N GLY A 245 -2.53 -9.51 10.69
CA GLY A 245 -3.41 -8.58 9.95
C GLY A 245 -4.73 -8.28 10.67
N ALA A 246 -4.89 -8.66 11.94
CA ALA A 246 -6.14 -8.61 12.68
C ALA A 246 -6.29 -7.30 13.45
N SER A 247 -7.44 -6.66 13.30
CA SER A 247 -7.83 -5.45 14.04
C SER A 247 -9.35 -5.42 14.23
N ASP A 248 -9.77 -4.85 15.34
CA ASP A 248 -11.17 -4.61 15.64
C ASP A 248 -11.40 -3.15 16.09
N ILE A 249 -12.63 -2.84 16.51
CA ILE A 249 -13.03 -1.48 16.91
C ILE A 249 -12.35 -1.03 18.21
N GLU A 250 -12.03 -1.95 19.12
CA GLU A 250 -11.38 -1.62 20.40
C GLU A 250 -9.90 -1.28 20.17
N VAL A 251 -9.21 -2.05 19.32
CA VAL A 251 -7.86 -1.74 18.87
C VAL A 251 -7.83 -0.36 18.21
N GLU A 252 -8.73 -0.10 17.26
CA GLU A 252 -8.78 1.17 16.51
C GLU A 252 -9.11 2.39 17.37
N LYS A 253 -9.77 2.23 18.51
CA LYS A 253 -10.00 3.31 19.48
C LYS A 253 -8.75 3.70 20.28
N ILE A 254 -7.86 2.74 20.53
CA ILE A 254 -6.64 2.96 21.33
C ILE A 254 -5.52 3.51 20.48
N LEU A 255 -5.40 3.05 19.22
CA LEU A 255 -4.29 3.41 18.34
C LEU A 255 -4.00 4.90 18.18
N PRO A 256 -5.00 5.81 18.08
CA PRO A 256 -4.75 7.26 17.95
C PRO A 256 -3.90 7.87 19.07
N LYS A 257 -3.85 7.24 20.25
CA LYS A 257 -2.99 7.69 21.35
C LYS A 257 -1.50 7.44 21.07
N TYR A 258 -1.17 6.46 20.23
CA TYR A 258 0.19 5.97 20.04
C TYR A 258 0.68 6.01 18.60
N HIS A 259 -0.19 5.78 17.62
CA HIS A 259 0.17 5.62 16.22
C HIS A 259 -0.66 6.53 15.31
N LEU A 260 -0.09 6.88 14.17
CA LEU A 260 -0.73 7.71 13.13
C LEU A 260 -1.55 6.86 12.17
N THR A 261 -1.11 5.63 11.91
CA THR A 261 -1.77 4.71 10.98
C THR A 261 -1.62 3.26 11.41
N GLY A 262 -2.57 2.40 10.94
CA GLY A 262 -2.54 0.97 11.12
C GLY A 262 -2.66 0.23 9.78
N PHE A 263 -1.83 -0.81 9.59
CA PHE A 263 -1.71 -1.58 8.36
C PHE A 263 -2.26 -2.99 8.54
N LEU A 264 -3.20 -3.37 7.67
CA LEU A 264 -3.81 -4.69 7.60
C LEU A 264 -3.08 -5.60 6.60
N TYR A 265 -3.28 -6.91 6.70
CA TYR A 265 -3.12 -7.85 5.59
C TYR A 265 -4.51 -8.28 5.11
N ASN A 266 -4.93 -7.82 3.94
CA ASN A 266 -6.25 -8.12 3.38
C ASN A 266 -6.23 -8.23 1.85
N ASP A 267 -5.04 -8.35 1.24
CA ASP A 267 -4.75 -8.58 -0.17
C ASP A 267 -5.42 -7.57 -1.12
N ARG A 268 -5.43 -6.32 -0.69
CA ARG A 268 -6.03 -5.22 -1.44
C ARG A 268 -5.04 -4.08 -1.68
N PHE A 269 -5.20 -3.41 -2.81
CA PHE A 269 -4.51 -2.14 -3.06
C PHE A 269 -5.07 -1.03 -2.18
N LEU A 270 -4.20 -0.21 -1.61
CA LEU A 270 -4.63 1.05 -1.02
C LEU A 270 -5.21 1.96 -2.10
N ARG A 271 -6.47 2.34 -1.95
CA ARG A 271 -7.21 3.28 -2.81
C ARG A 271 -7.56 4.51 -2.00
N LEU A 272 -6.81 5.61 -2.18
CA LEU A 272 -6.87 6.77 -1.28
C LEU A 272 -8.28 7.37 -1.13
N LYS A 273 -9.05 7.48 -2.21
CA LYS A 273 -10.42 7.99 -2.13
C LYS A 273 -11.39 7.09 -1.34
N ARG A 274 -11.01 5.82 -1.15
CA ARG A 274 -11.81 4.82 -0.41
C ARG A 274 -11.34 4.64 1.03
N LEU A 275 -10.17 5.19 1.38
CA LEU A 275 -9.68 5.18 2.76
C LEU A 275 -10.55 6.10 3.62
N ARG A 276 -11.23 5.54 4.60
CA ARG A 276 -12.11 6.25 5.56
C ARG A 276 -11.54 6.24 6.97
N ASN A 277 -10.57 5.39 7.22
CA ASN A 277 -9.96 5.20 8.52
C ASN A 277 -8.46 4.93 8.32
N ASN A 278 -7.61 5.76 8.90
CA ASN A 278 -6.16 5.67 8.81
C ASN A 278 -5.59 4.39 9.45
N TYR A 279 -6.40 3.71 10.26
CA TYR A 279 -6.05 2.45 10.91
C TYR A 279 -6.47 1.21 10.11
N ARG A 280 -6.86 1.38 8.83
CA ARG A 280 -7.26 0.30 7.91
C ARG A 280 -6.54 0.40 6.57
N ILE A 281 -5.23 0.62 6.61
CA ILE A 281 -4.42 0.66 5.39
C ILE A 281 -4.21 -0.75 4.87
N SER A 282 -4.67 -1.00 3.66
CA SER A 282 -4.58 -2.31 3.01
C SER A 282 -3.17 -2.64 2.56
N ARG A 283 -2.72 -3.88 2.78
CA ARG A 283 -1.48 -4.46 2.25
C ARG A 283 -1.77 -5.76 1.51
N ILE A 284 -0.84 -6.13 0.64
CA ILE A 284 -0.81 -7.39 -0.10
C ILE A 284 0.24 -8.26 0.55
N THR A 285 -0.15 -9.48 0.92
CA THR A 285 0.75 -10.48 1.51
C THR A 285 1.55 -11.16 0.41
N THR A 286 2.81 -11.49 0.69
CA THR A 286 3.66 -12.32 -0.17
C THR A 286 4.14 -13.54 0.58
N ASP A 287 4.25 -14.63 -0.13
CA ASP A 287 4.77 -15.90 0.34
C ASP A 287 5.73 -16.52 -0.69
N ARG A 288 6.23 -17.72 -0.41
CA ARG A 288 7.14 -18.46 -1.31
C ARG A 288 6.54 -18.80 -2.68
N ASN A 289 5.21 -18.73 -2.84
CA ASN A 289 4.51 -19.06 -4.08
C ASN A 289 4.27 -17.82 -4.95
N THR A 290 4.48 -16.63 -4.40
CA THR A 290 4.34 -15.37 -5.12
C THR A 290 5.51 -15.16 -6.08
N SER A 291 5.27 -15.19 -7.38
CA SER A 291 6.34 -15.00 -8.36
C SER A 291 6.76 -13.54 -8.49
N PRO A 292 7.99 -13.24 -8.97
CA PRO A 292 8.39 -11.87 -9.32
C PRO A 292 7.46 -11.22 -10.35
N THR A 293 6.89 -12.02 -11.26
CA THR A 293 5.94 -11.55 -12.29
C THR A 293 4.64 -11.06 -11.64
N ASP A 294 4.14 -11.76 -10.63
CA ASP A 294 2.96 -11.33 -9.87
C ASP A 294 3.22 -10.00 -9.15
N LEU A 295 4.37 -9.86 -8.52
CA LEU A 295 4.76 -8.61 -7.85
C LEU A 295 4.90 -7.45 -8.85
N ILE A 296 5.49 -7.69 -10.01
CA ILE A 296 5.59 -6.70 -11.10
C ILE A 296 4.18 -6.29 -11.55
N TRP A 297 3.30 -7.27 -11.80
CA TRP A 297 1.91 -6.98 -12.15
C TRP A 297 1.18 -6.13 -11.10
N MET A 298 1.39 -6.43 -9.82
CA MET A 298 0.86 -5.63 -8.71
C MET A 298 1.40 -4.21 -8.72
N ALA A 299 2.72 -4.04 -8.92
CA ALA A 299 3.37 -2.73 -9.01
C ALA A 299 2.82 -1.90 -10.18
N GLU A 300 2.55 -2.51 -11.33
CA GLU A 300 1.99 -1.84 -12.50
C GLU A 300 0.61 -1.22 -12.25
N LYS A 301 -0.14 -1.71 -11.25
CA LYS A 301 -1.43 -1.12 -10.85
C LYS A 301 -1.29 0.18 -10.07
N ALA A 302 -0.08 0.57 -9.67
CA ALA A 302 0.18 1.88 -9.05
C ALA A 302 -0.21 3.02 -10.01
N SER A 303 -0.78 4.07 -9.45
CA SER A 303 -1.12 5.27 -10.22
C SER A 303 0.10 6.14 -10.45
N THR A 304 0.28 6.64 -11.68
CA THR A 304 1.31 7.65 -11.97
C THR A 304 0.95 8.99 -11.34
N LEU A 305 1.88 9.58 -10.60
CA LEU A 305 1.69 10.87 -9.96
C LEU A 305 1.70 12.00 -11.00
N LYS A 306 0.63 12.78 -11.04
CA LYS A 306 0.48 13.89 -11.99
C LYS A 306 0.59 15.22 -11.25
N LYS A 307 1.16 16.24 -11.88
CA LYS A 307 1.07 17.64 -11.42
C LYS A 307 -0.43 17.98 -11.34
N LYS A 308 -0.92 18.50 -10.19
CA LYS A 308 -2.28 19.06 -10.13
C LYS A 308 -2.32 20.21 -11.12
N THR A 309 -3.01 20.06 -12.23
CA THR A 309 -3.41 21.19 -13.06
C THR A 309 -4.37 22.01 -12.20
N LEU A 310 -3.95 23.19 -11.77
CA LEU A 310 -4.88 24.17 -11.19
C LEU A 310 -6.01 24.34 -12.20
N SER A 311 -7.22 23.89 -11.83
CA SER A 311 -8.37 24.10 -12.68
C SER A 311 -8.51 25.60 -12.90
N LYS A 312 -8.73 26.03 -14.13
CA LYS A 312 -8.92 27.46 -14.54
C LYS A 312 -10.01 28.20 -13.73
N ALA A 313 -10.72 27.51 -12.83
CA ALA A 313 -11.73 28.08 -11.94
C ALA A 313 -11.13 28.96 -10.82
N VAL A 314 -9.83 28.84 -10.48
CA VAL A 314 -9.20 29.69 -9.45
C VAL A 314 -8.62 30.97 -10.05
N SER A 315 -8.28 31.00 -11.36
CA SER A 315 -7.80 32.22 -12.02
C SER A 315 -8.92 33.24 -12.32
N ALA A 316 -10.18 32.84 -12.27
CA ALA A 316 -11.32 33.75 -12.45
C ALA A 316 -11.72 34.51 -11.16
N PHE A 317 -11.26 34.03 -9.98
CA PHE A 317 -11.60 34.67 -8.70
C PHE A 317 -10.55 35.72 -8.27
N VAL A 318 -9.39 35.77 -8.90
CA VAL A 318 -8.32 36.76 -8.58
C VAL A 318 -8.43 38.02 -9.45
N GLN A 319 -9.36 38.07 -10.41
CA GLN A 319 -9.49 39.19 -11.36
C GLN A 319 -10.69 40.12 -11.06
N PHE A 320 -11.35 39.95 -9.90
CA PHE A 320 -12.52 40.77 -9.55
C PHE A 320 -12.38 41.64 -8.28
N ASP A 321 -11.19 41.86 -7.78
CA ASP A 321 -10.95 42.86 -6.71
C ASP A 321 -9.86 43.82 -7.13
N PHE A 322 -10.15 44.75 -8.04
CA PHE A 322 -9.53 46.06 -8.18
C PHE A 322 -10.27 46.87 -9.26
N PHE A 323 -11.41 47.45 -8.87
CA PHE A 323 -11.86 48.77 -9.36
C PHE A 323 -12.89 49.30 -8.37
#